data_014de6ae9ab757502e1e43354ee547dc
#
_entry.id   014de6ae9ab757502e1e43354ee547dc
#
_cell.length_a   1.000
_cell.length_b   1.000
_cell.length_c   1.000
_cell.angle_alpha   90.00
_cell.angle_beta   90.00
_cell.angle_gamma   90.00
#
_symmetry.space_group_name_H-M   'P 1'
#
loop_
_entity.id
_entity.type
_entity.pdbx_description
1 polymer ?
#
loop_
_entity_poly.entity_id
_entity_poly.type
_entity_poly.pdbx_seq_one_letter_code
_entity_poly.pdbx_strand_id
1 'polypeptide(L)'
;MKKIIFLTIVLFAVGLNAQKGYDIGDSATDFKLKNIDNTFVSLSDFKDSKGFILIFTGNTCPYAVAYEDRIEALNKKYALKGFPVVAIMPNNTDIKPGDSIEAMKQRSEEKGFTFPYLIDENQHIFPQYGAKKTPHVYVLSKENDVNVVKYIGAIDDNYKDASLVKTKYVEDAVDALLMGMDVSVKITKAIGCSIKI
;
A
#
# COMPACT_ATOMS: atom_id res chain seq x y z
N MET A 1 31.75 -13.72 -60.10
CA MET A 1 31.33 -14.42 -58.87
C MET A 1 30.76 -13.38 -57.92
N LYS A 2 29.41 -13.24 -57.78
CA LYS A 2 28.73 -12.29 -56.88
C LYS A 2 28.55 -12.93 -55.53
N LYS A 3 29.21 -12.37 -54.49
CA LYS A 3 28.99 -12.82 -53.09
C LYS A 3 27.70 -12.15 -52.56
N ILE A 4 26.70 -12.97 -52.28
CA ILE A 4 25.46 -12.55 -51.60
C ILE A 4 25.74 -12.60 -50.09
N ILE A 5 25.72 -11.43 -49.46
CA ILE A 5 25.82 -11.31 -47.98
C ILE A 5 24.39 -11.41 -47.43
N PHE A 6 24.10 -12.51 -46.72
CA PHE A 6 22.86 -12.63 -45.95
C PHE A 6 23.00 -11.83 -44.64
N LEU A 7 22.26 -10.74 -44.54
CA LEU A 7 22.14 -9.95 -43.31
C LEU A 7 21.04 -10.56 -42.45
N THR A 8 21.43 -11.30 -41.41
CA THR A 8 20.48 -11.88 -40.46
C THR A 8 20.05 -10.79 -39.47
N ILE A 9 18.83 -10.27 -39.65
CA ILE A 9 18.21 -9.35 -38.68
C ILE A 9 17.71 -10.17 -37.49
N VAL A 10 18.40 -10.05 -36.34
CA VAL A 10 17.92 -10.60 -35.06
C VAL A 10 16.91 -9.60 -34.49
N LEU A 11 15.62 -9.93 -34.59
CA LEU A 11 14.57 -9.18 -33.88
C LEU A 11 14.66 -9.49 -32.39
N PHE A 12 15.15 -8.53 -31.63
CA PHE A 12 14.97 -8.55 -30.17
C PHE A 12 13.51 -8.20 -29.87
N ALA A 13 12.70 -9.21 -29.54
CA ALA A 13 11.37 -9.00 -28.98
C ALA A 13 11.55 -8.47 -27.54
N VAL A 14 11.46 -7.15 -27.35
CA VAL A 14 11.30 -6.55 -26.03
C VAL A 14 9.90 -6.90 -25.56
N GLY A 15 9.79 -7.93 -24.75
CA GLY A 15 8.52 -8.28 -24.10
C GLY A 15 8.10 -7.12 -23.20
N LEU A 16 7.03 -6.43 -23.55
CA LEU A 16 6.29 -5.54 -22.64
C LEU A 16 5.69 -6.40 -21.54
N ASN A 17 6.45 -6.62 -20.46
CA ASN A 17 5.89 -7.16 -19.23
C ASN A 17 4.97 -6.07 -18.66
N ALA A 18 3.66 -6.22 -18.86
CA ALA A 18 2.68 -5.48 -18.06
C ALA A 18 3.02 -5.78 -16.59
N GLN A 19 3.38 -4.77 -15.83
CA GLN A 19 3.78 -4.93 -14.43
C GLN A 19 2.59 -5.51 -13.67
N LYS A 20 2.68 -6.80 -13.39
CA LYS A 20 1.74 -7.49 -12.50
C LYS A 20 2.06 -7.01 -11.08
N GLY A 21 1.03 -6.56 -10.35
CA GLY A 21 1.22 -6.20 -8.93
C GLY A 21 1.70 -7.42 -8.12
N TYR A 22 2.12 -7.16 -6.88
CA TYR A 22 2.59 -8.21 -5.98
C TYR A 22 1.50 -9.24 -5.66
N ASP A 23 1.92 -10.49 -5.58
CA ASP A 23 1.17 -11.62 -5.02
C ASP A 23 1.64 -11.94 -3.59
N ILE A 24 0.93 -12.81 -2.90
CA ILE A 24 1.32 -13.32 -1.58
C ILE A 24 2.65 -14.09 -1.71
N GLY A 25 3.59 -13.74 -0.85
CA GLY A 25 4.95 -14.31 -0.83
C GLY A 25 5.96 -13.53 -1.66
N ASP A 26 5.53 -12.56 -2.47
CA ASP A 26 6.45 -11.72 -3.23
C ASP A 26 7.24 -10.79 -2.31
N SER A 27 8.48 -10.50 -2.72
CA SER A 27 9.32 -9.48 -2.09
C SER A 27 8.87 -8.09 -2.55
N ALA A 28 8.32 -7.31 -1.63
CA ALA A 28 7.97 -5.92 -1.89
C ALA A 28 9.22 -5.04 -1.84
N THR A 29 9.44 -4.27 -2.90
CA THR A 29 10.53 -3.30 -2.94
C THR A 29 10.25 -2.11 -2.05
N ASP A 30 11.33 -1.53 -1.52
CA ASP A 30 11.25 -0.27 -0.79
C ASP A 30 10.95 0.89 -1.75
N PHE A 31 10.50 1.99 -1.19
CA PHE A 31 10.23 3.22 -1.90
C PHE A 31 10.76 4.42 -1.10
N LYS A 32 10.80 5.57 -1.72
CA LYS A 32 11.08 6.85 -1.05
C LYS A 32 10.05 7.87 -1.51
N LEU A 33 9.05 8.12 -0.67
CA LEU A 33 7.92 9.00 -0.98
C LEU A 33 7.92 10.22 -0.07
N LYS A 34 7.34 11.32 -0.57
CA LYS A 34 7.18 12.57 0.19
C LYS A 34 6.04 12.43 1.19
N ASN A 35 6.30 12.81 2.43
CA ASN A 35 5.33 12.87 3.53
C ASN A 35 4.67 14.26 3.60
N ILE A 36 3.55 14.36 4.28
CA ILE A 36 2.79 15.61 4.49
C ILE A 36 3.58 16.71 5.21
N ASP A 37 4.65 16.37 5.93
CA ASP A 37 5.59 17.33 6.56
C ASP A 37 6.74 17.75 5.65
N ASN A 38 6.70 17.40 4.37
CA ASN A 38 7.73 17.58 3.35
C ASN A 38 9.03 16.79 3.55
N THR A 39 9.12 15.90 4.51
CA THR A 39 10.22 14.92 4.60
C THR A 39 10.01 13.79 3.59
N PHE A 40 11.06 13.02 3.34
CA PHE A 40 10.96 11.79 2.55
C PHE A 40 11.03 10.58 3.47
N VAL A 41 10.14 9.63 3.26
CA VAL A 41 10.03 8.40 4.07
C VAL A 41 10.16 7.17 3.19
N SER A 42 10.97 6.22 3.67
CA SER A 42 11.16 4.87 3.11
C SER A 42 10.79 3.81 4.15
N LEU A 43 10.46 2.60 3.73
CA LEU A 43 10.26 1.49 4.69
C LEU A 43 11.56 1.16 5.44
N SER A 44 12.72 1.37 4.81
CA SER A 44 14.04 1.18 5.42
C SER A 44 14.38 2.16 6.55
N ASP A 45 13.62 3.26 6.70
CA ASP A 45 13.81 4.20 7.81
C ASP A 45 13.33 3.61 9.15
N PHE A 46 12.44 2.62 9.12
CA PHE A 46 11.88 1.96 10.30
C PHE A 46 12.75 0.77 10.73
N LYS A 47 13.86 1.07 11.43
CA LYS A 47 14.90 0.07 11.78
C LYS A 47 14.37 -1.10 12.62
N ASP A 48 13.46 -0.83 13.54
CA ASP A 48 12.93 -1.81 14.50
C ASP A 48 11.63 -2.47 14.01
N SER A 49 11.20 -2.19 12.76
CA SER A 49 9.99 -2.79 12.22
C SER A 49 10.18 -4.29 11.97
N LYS A 50 9.16 -5.07 12.30
CA LYS A 50 8.99 -6.48 11.95
C LYS A 50 8.20 -6.67 10.67
N GLY A 51 7.56 -5.61 10.21
CA GLY A 51 6.72 -5.55 9.03
C GLY A 51 5.97 -4.23 8.96
N PHE A 52 4.97 -4.15 8.07
CA PHE A 52 4.23 -2.93 7.82
C PHE A 52 2.76 -3.22 7.53
N ILE A 53 1.88 -2.29 7.90
CA ILE A 53 0.51 -2.21 7.40
C ILE A 53 0.51 -1.08 6.37
N LEU A 54 0.71 -1.41 5.09
CA LEU A 54 0.73 -0.44 4.00
C LEU A 54 -0.68 -0.25 3.45
N ILE A 55 -1.15 1.00 3.37
CA ILE A 55 -2.54 1.30 2.97
C ILE A 55 -2.55 2.36 1.88
N PHE A 56 -2.98 1.99 0.68
CA PHE A 56 -3.32 2.97 -0.36
C PHE A 56 -4.67 3.58 -0.02
N THR A 57 -4.70 4.89 0.27
CA THR A 57 -5.88 5.60 0.77
C THR A 57 -6.00 6.99 0.14
N GLY A 58 -7.01 7.79 0.48
CA GLY A 58 -7.17 9.15 -0.03
C GLY A 58 -8.31 9.88 0.67
N ASN A 59 -8.22 11.21 0.76
CA ASN A 59 -9.15 12.06 1.49
C ASN A 59 -10.53 12.14 0.84
N THR A 60 -10.59 12.01 -0.50
CA THR A 60 -11.82 12.24 -1.28
C THR A 60 -12.63 10.98 -1.53
N CYS A 61 -12.15 9.81 -1.11
CA CYS A 61 -12.85 8.54 -1.24
C CYS A 61 -13.73 8.26 -0.02
N PRO A 62 -15.07 8.21 -0.13
CA PRO A 62 -15.95 7.98 1.02
C PRO A 62 -15.69 6.64 1.72
N TYR A 63 -15.20 5.62 1.01
CA TYR A 63 -14.80 4.36 1.61
C TYR A 63 -13.53 4.51 2.46
N ALA A 64 -12.54 5.28 1.98
CA ALA A 64 -11.32 5.54 2.72
C ALA A 64 -11.61 6.39 3.96
N VAL A 65 -12.42 7.45 3.81
CA VAL A 65 -12.87 8.31 4.91
C VAL A 65 -13.59 7.52 6.00
N ALA A 66 -14.43 6.54 5.63
CA ALA A 66 -15.12 5.69 6.60
C ALA A 66 -14.18 4.80 7.42
N TYR A 67 -12.93 4.60 6.95
CA TYR A 67 -11.93 3.79 7.63
C TYR A 67 -10.90 4.58 8.44
N GLU A 68 -10.87 5.91 8.37
CA GLU A 68 -9.80 6.74 8.97
C GLU A 68 -9.56 6.43 10.45
N ASP A 69 -10.63 6.42 11.27
CA ASP A 69 -10.51 6.15 12.70
C ASP A 69 -10.00 4.72 12.98
N ARG A 70 -10.34 3.75 12.10
CA ARG A 70 -9.86 2.36 12.20
C ARG A 70 -8.40 2.23 11.75
N ILE A 71 -7.97 3.01 10.75
CA ILE A 71 -6.56 3.07 10.33
C ILE A 71 -5.71 3.65 11.47
N GLU A 72 -6.17 4.72 12.11
CA GLU A 72 -5.49 5.28 13.28
C GLU A 72 -5.46 4.29 14.46
N ALA A 73 -6.54 3.57 14.70
CA ALA A 73 -6.58 2.52 15.72
C ALA A 73 -5.59 1.38 15.42
N LEU A 74 -5.44 0.98 14.14
CA LEU A 74 -4.44 -0.01 13.72
C LEU A 74 -3.02 0.49 14.03
N ASN A 75 -2.70 1.75 13.71
CA ASN A 75 -1.37 2.30 14.01
C ASN A 75 -1.11 2.30 15.52
N LYS A 76 -2.04 2.81 16.33
CA LYS A 76 -1.93 2.80 17.80
C LYS A 76 -1.75 1.41 18.38
N LYS A 77 -2.43 0.41 17.81
CA LYS A 77 -2.37 -0.98 18.30
C LYS A 77 -1.06 -1.68 17.93
N TYR A 78 -0.52 -1.41 16.73
CA TYR A 78 0.53 -2.26 16.15
C TYR A 78 1.88 -1.58 15.93
N ALA A 79 1.98 -0.24 15.91
CA ALA A 79 3.24 0.44 15.65
C ALA A 79 4.33 0.05 16.66
N LEU A 80 4.02 0.09 17.96
CA LEU A 80 4.96 -0.30 19.03
C LEU A 80 5.25 -1.82 19.07
N LYS A 81 4.47 -2.63 18.35
CA LYS A 81 4.71 -4.06 18.20
C LYS A 81 5.58 -4.39 16.98
N GLY A 82 5.99 -3.36 16.23
CA GLY A 82 6.83 -3.46 15.04
C GLY A 82 6.07 -3.54 13.72
N PHE A 83 4.77 -3.25 13.70
CA PHE A 83 3.95 -3.17 12.48
C PHE A 83 3.29 -1.78 12.35
N PRO A 84 4.07 -0.72 12.08
CA PRO A 84 3.51 0.60 11.85
C PRO A 84 2.62 0.63 10.60
N VAL A 85 1.61 1.50 10.62
CA VAL A 85 0.87 1.87 9.42
C VAL A 85 1.72 2.84 8.59
N VAL A 86 1.75 2.64 7.28
CA VAL A 86 2.26 3.60 6.28
C VAL A 86 1.14 3.82 5.26
N ALA A 87 0.54 5.01 5.27
CA ALA A 87 -0.52 5.37 4.35
C ALA A 87 0.06 6.06 3.11
N ILE A 88 -0.43 5.68 1.92
CA ILE A 88 0.00 6.24 0.64
C ILE A 88 -1.22 6.74 -0.13
N MET A 89 -1.21 7.99 -0.52
CA MET A 89 -2.20 8.60 -1.40
C MET A 89 -1.75 8.44 -2.86
N PRO A 90 -2.48 7.64 -3.69
CA PRO A 90 -2.05 7.28 -5.03
C PRO A 90 -2.70 8.08 -6.15
N ASN A 91 -3.67 8.97 -5.84
CA ASN A 91 -4.45 9.67 -6.87
C ASN A 91 -3.65 10.80 -7.52
N ASN A 92 -3.90 11.01 -8.83
CA ASN A 92 -3.48 12.21 -9.51
C ASN A 92 -4.20 13.43 -8.90
N THR A 93 -3.43 14.39 -8.37
CA THR A 93 -3.96 15.56 -7.66
C THR A 93 -4.58 16.60 -8.59
N ASP A 94 -4.23 16.62 -9.88
CA ASP A 94 -4.89 17.48 -10.88
C ASP A 94 -6.34 17.02 -11.10
N ILE A 95 -6.58 15.71 -11.00
CA ILE A 95 -7.93 15.11 -11.12
C ILE A 95 -8.67 15.15 -9.78
N LYS A 96 -7.92 15.07 -8.67
CA LYS A 96 -8.44 15.05 -7.29
C LYS A 96 -7.73 16.08 -6.41
N PRO A 97 -8.01 17.39 -6.56
CA PRO A 97 -7.35 18.44 -5.77
C PRO A 97 -7.53 18.30 -4.25
N GLY A 98 -8.62 17.67 -3.80
CA GLY A 98 -8.84 17.34 -2.38
C GLY A 98 -7.93 16.25 -1.83
N ASP A 99 -7.10 15.63 -2.67
CA ASP A 99 -6.04 14.68 -2.31
C ASP A 99 -4.64 15.32 -2.44
N SER A 100 -4.51 16.66 -2.59
CA SER A 100 -3.24 17.37 -2.59
C SER A 100 -2.53 17.25 -1.24
N ILE A 101 -1.23 17.49 -1.23
CA ILE A 101 -0.42 17.37 -0.01
C ILE A 101 -0.90 18.32 1.09
N GLU A 102 -1.38 19.51 0.73
CA GLU A 102 -1.97 20.48 1.65
C GLU A 102 -3.27 19.95 2.26
N ALA A 103 -4.14 19.37 1.41
CA ALA A 103 -5.39 18.76 1.87
C ALA A 103 -5.14 17.52 2.74
N MET A 104 -4.13 16.70 2.41
CA MET A 104 -3.70 15.57 3.22
C MET A 104 -3.19 16.02 4.59
N LYS A 105 -2.37 17.09 4.63
CA LYS A 105 -1.86 17.66 5.87
C LYS A 105 -3.01 18.17 6.75
N GLN A 106 -3.90 18.98 6.20
CA GLN A 106 -5.08 19.46 6.91
C GLN A 106 -5.91 18.28 7.47
N ARG A 107 -6.17 17.25 6.65
CA ARG A 107 -6.92 16.07 7.07
C ARG A 107 -6.25 15.31 8.20
N SER A 108 -4.92 15.15 8.11
CA SER A 108 -4.13 14.51 9.16
C SER A 108 -4.20 15.27 10.49
N GLU A 109 -4.15 16.59 10.44
CA GLU A 109 -4.29 17.46 11.64
C GLU A 109 -5.69 17.34 12.24
N GLU A 110 -6.74 17.43 11.43
CA GLU A 110 -8.15 17.32 11.86
C GLU A 110 -8.46 15.98 12.51
N LYS A 111 -7.86 14.89 11.99
CA LYS A 111 -8.11 13.51 12.44
C LYS A 111 -7.10 13.01 13.48
N GLY A 112 -6.01 13.74 13.68
CA GLY A 112 -4.96 13.36 14.59
C GLY A 112 -4.22 12.09 14.17
N PHE A 113 -3.92 11.95 12.86
CA PHE A 113 -3.17 10.80 12.36
C PHE A 113 -1.76 10.76 12.94
N THR A 114 -1.33 9.60 13.43
CA THR A 114 -0.02 9.39 14.04
C THR A 114 0.93 8.57 13.15
N PHE A 115 0.48 8.20 11.97
CA PHE A 115 1.23 7.44 10.96
C PHE A 115 1.73 8.35 9.82
N PRO A 116 2.80 7.97 9.10
CA PRO A 116 3.22 8.66 7.88
C PRO A 116 2.12 8.62 6.81
N TYR A 117 1.82 9.78 6.24
CA TYR A 117 0.85 9.90 5.16
C TYR A 117 1.55 10.45 3.91
N LEU A 118 1.90 9.54 3.01
CA LEU A 118 2.79 9.75 1.88
C LEU A 118 2.00 10.00 0.59
N ILE A 119 2.60 10.71 -0.36
CA ILE A 119 2.04 10.91 -1.70
C ILE A 119 2.86 10.14 -2.75
N ASP A 120 2.18 9.33 -3.57
CA ASP A 120 2.75 8.68 -4.78
C ASP A 120 2.58 9.63 -5.99
N GLU A 121 3.27 10.79 -5.93
CA GLU A 121 3.12 11.91 -6.87
C GLU A 121 3.31 11.49 -8.33
N ASN A 122 4.27 10.59 -8.59
CA ASN A 122 4.56 10.08 -9.93
C ASN A 122 3.76 8.82 -10.29
N GLN A 123 2.89 8.36 -9.41
CA GLN A 123 2.05 7.18 -9.61
C GLN A 123 2.84 5.90 -9.99
N HIS A 124 4.02 5.70 -9.40
CA HIS A 124 4.87 4.54 -9.68
C HIS A 124 4.68 3.41 -8.68
N ILE A 125 4.31 3.71 -7.42
CA ILE A 125 4.27 2.73 -6.35
C ILE A 125 2.97 1.93 -6.35
N PHE A 126 1.82 2.60 -6.51
CA PHE A 126 0.55 1.87 -6.50
C PHE A 126 0.43 0.80 -7.62
N PRO A 127 0.94 1.01 -8.88
CA PRO A 127 0.91 -0.03 -9.89
C PRO A 127 1.86 -1.17 -9.58
N GLN A 128 3.03 -0.87 -8.98
CA GLN A 128 4.02 -1.85 -8.57
C GLN A 128 3.44 -2.81 -7.52
N TYR A 129 2.68 -2.28 -6.56
CA TYR A 129 1.93 -3.09 -5.60
C TYR A 129 0.71 -3.78 -6.22
N GLY A 130 0.18 -3.28 -7.33
CA GLY A 130 -1.07 -3.75 -7.93
C GLY A 130 -2.31 -3.21 -7.23
N ALA A 131 -2.18 -2.07 -6.52
CA ALA A 131 -3.31 -1.42 -5.86
C ALA A 131 -4.28 -0.86 -6.92
N LYS A 132 -5.59 -1.05 -6.70
CA LYS A 132 -6.65 -0.63 -7.65
C LYS A 132 -7.71 0.22 -7.00
N LYS A 133 -7.73 0.25 -5.67
CA LYS A 133 -8.79 0.89 -4.87
C LYS A 133 -8.18 1.73 -3.74
N THR A 134 -8.98 2.65 -3.22
CA THR A 134 -8.75 3.30 -1.94
C THR A 134 -9.96 3.06 -1.03
N PRO A 135 -9.80 2.39 0.15
CA PRO A 135 -8.54 1.80 0.62
C PRO A 135 -8.20 0.46 -0.05
N HIS A 136 -6.89 0.14 -0.09
CA HIS A 136 -6.36 -1.18 -0.45
C HIS A 136 -5.15 -1.47 0.44
N VAL A 137 -5.16 -2.56 1.17
CA VAL A 137 -4.17 -2.88 2.20
C VAL A 137 -3.22 -3.99 1.74
N TYR A 138 -1.96 -3.83 2.14
CA TYR A 138 -0.91 -4.85 2.06
C TYR A 138 -0.29 -4.98 3.46
N VAL A 139 -0.32 -6.18 4.06
CA VAL A 139 0.47 -6.47 5.24
C VAL A 139 1.76 -7.13 4.80
N LEU A 140 2.87 -6.51 5.18
CA LEU A 140 4.23 -6.98 4.89
C LEU A 140 4.85 -7.54 6.16
N SER A 141 5.58 -8.66 6.06
CA SER A 141 6.44 -9.18 7.11
C SER A 141 7.90 -9.01 6.71
N LYS A 142 8.75 -8.56 7.62
CA LYS A 142 10.18 -8.43 7.39
C LYS A 142 10.87 -9.78 7.66
N GLU A 143 11.40 -10.40 6.63
CA GLU A 143 12.08 -11.69 6.66
C GLU A 143 13.49 -11.54 6.09
N ASN A 144 14.52 -11.73 6.89
CA ASN A 144 15.92 -11.55 6.47
C ASN A 144 16.17 -10.21 5.76
N ASP A 145 15.64 -9.12 6.34
CA ASP A 145 15.68 -7.75 5.81
C ASP A 145 14.90 -7.51 4.51
N VAL A 146 14.10 -8.47 4.07
CA VAL A 146 13.21 -8.35 2.91
C VAL A 146 11.76 -8.21 3.38
N ASN A 147 11.03 -7.26 2.82
CA ASN A 147 9.60 -7.10 3.07
C ASN A 147 8.81 -8.09 2.21
N VAL A 148 8.18 -9.10 2.80
CA VAL A 148 7.42 -10.14 2.12
C VAL A 148 5.92 -9.89 2.28
N VAL A 149 5.16 -9.92 1.19
CA VAL A 149 3.71 -9.72 1.20
C VAL A 149 3.00 -10.91 1.84
N LYS A 150 2.25 -10.67 2.91
CA LYS A 150 1.51 -11.70 3.67
C LYS A 150 0.00 -11.60 3.58
N TYR A 151 -0.51 -10.38 3.33
CA TYR A 151 -1.93 -10.15 3.13
C TYR A 151 -2.16 -9.04 2.11
N ILE A 152 -3.22 -9.19 1.30
CA ILE A 152 -3.68 -8.18 0.34
C ILE A 152 -5.20 -8.09 0.42
N GLY A 153 -5.77 -6.87 0.61
CA GLY A 153 -7.22 -6.72 0.55
C GLY A 153 -7.84 -5.57 1.32
N ALA A 154 -8.96 -5.86 1.98
CA ALA A 154 -9.73 -4.91 2.80
C ALA A 154 -9.19 -4.82 4.23
N ILE A 155 -9.57 -3.78 4.97
CA ILE A 155 -9.23 -3.64 6.40
C ILE A 155 -10.02 -4.64 7.23
N ASP A 156 -11.32 -4.71 6.99
CA ASP A 156 -12.27 -5.62 7.64
C ASP A 156 -13.45 -5.95 6.70
N ASP A 157 -14.46 -6.64 7.17
CA ASP A 157 -15.62 -7.07 6.40
C ASP A 157 -16.77 -6.06 6.33
N ASN A 158 -16.64 -4.87 7.00
CA ASN A 158 -17.70 -3.86 7.01
C ASN A 158 -17.18 -2.43 7.01
N TYR A 159 -17.09 -1.81 5.82
CA TYR A 159 -16.65 -0.42 5.74
C TYR A 159 -17.64 0.60 6.32
N LYS A 160 -18.93 0.28 6.31
CA LYS A 160 -19.99 1.23 6.69
C LYS A 160 -20.09 1.46 8.19
N ASP A 161 -20.00 0.37 8.96
CA ASP A 161 -20.25 0.38 10.39
C ASP A 161 -19.25 -0.50 11.13
N ALA A 162 -18.39 0.14 11.93
CA ALA A 162 -17.39 -0.56 12.71
C ALA A 162 -17.99 -1.50 13.77
N SER A 163 -19.21 -1.19 14.27
CA SER A 163 -19.88 -2.02 15.27
C SER A 163 -20.40 -3.35 14.71
N LEU A 164 -20.56 -3.43 13.40
CA LEU A 164 -21.04 -4.61 12.68
C LEU A 164 -19.91 -5.45 12.07
N VAL A 165 -18.65 -5.08 12.31
CA VAL A 165 -17.49 -5.86 11.86
C VAL A 165 -17.46 -7.21 12.59
N LYS A 166 -17.41 -8.28 11.80
CA LYS A 166 -17.29 -9.67 12.29
C LYS A 166 -15.87 -10.22 12.10
N THR A 167 -15.20 -9.80 11.03
CA THR A 167 -13.85 -10.26 10.67
C THR A 167 -12.93 -9.08 10.46
N LYS A 168 -11.87 -9.01 11.24
CA LYS A 168 -10.88 -7.93 11.23
C LYS A 168 -9.64 -8.37 10.46
N TYR A 169 -9.73 -8.48 9.15
CA TYR A 169 -8.71 -9.11 8.31
C TYR A 169 -7.28 -8.63 8.56
N VAL A 170 -7.07 -7.31 8.70
CA VAL A 170 -5.73 -6.75 8.96
C VAL A 170 -5.25 -7.09 10.37
N GLU A 171 -6.13 -6.95 11.38
CA GLU A 171 -5.77 -7.30 12.75
C GLU A 171 -5.44 -8.79 12.85
N ASP A 172 -6.27 -9.66 12.28
CA ASP A 172 -6.07 -11.12 12.28
C ASP A 172 -4.75 -11.50 11.58
N ALA A 173 -4.42 -10.83 10.45
CA ALA A 173 -3.17 -11.06 9.75
C ALA A 173 -1.94 -10.64 10.58
N VAL A 174 -1.95 -9.44 11.17
CA VAL A 174 -0.83 -8.95 11.98
C VAL A 174 -0.69 -9.74 13.27
N ASP A 175 -1.80 -10.08 13.93
CA ASP A 175 -1.77 -10.88 15.17
C ASP A 175 -1.19 -12.29 14.89
N ALA A 176 -1.53 -12.94 13.76
CA ALA A 176 -0.93 -14.20 13.34
C ALA A 176 0.60 -14.08 13.14
N LEU A 177 1.05 -13.04 12.43
CA LEU A 177 2.49 -12.80 12.20
C LEU A 177 3.24 -12.53 13.49
N LEU A 178 2.65 -11.80 14.45
CA LEU A 178 3.25 -11.55 15.76
C LEU A 178 3.39 -12.82 16.60
N MET A 179 2.54 -13.82 16.37
CA MET A 179 2.62 -15.15 17.01
C MET A 179 3.55 -16.12 16.25
N GLY A 180 4.17 -15.69 15.13
CA GLY A 180 4.99 -16.56 14.29
C GLY A 180 4.17 -17.57 13.48
N MET A 181 2.88 -17.31 13.25
CA MET A 181 1.97 -18.16 12.50
C MET A 181 1.71 -17.61 11.10
N ASP A 182 1.33 -18.50 10.20
CA ASP A 182 0.87 -18.11 8.88
C ASP A 182 -0.48 -17.36 8.94
N VAL A 183 -0.64 -16.38 8.03
CA VAL A 183 -1.91 -15.68 7.84
C VAL A 183 -2.93 -16.63 7.22
N SER A 184 -4.06 -16.85 7.89
CA SER A 184 -5.09 -17.80 7.44
C SER A 184 -5.86 -17.28 6.22
N VAL A 185 -6.29 -16.01 6.25
CA VAL A 185 -6.95 -15.33 5.13
C VAL A 185 -5.95 -14.37 4.48
N LYS A 186 -5.33 -14.81 3.40
CA LYS A 186 -4.22 -14.07 2.75
C LYS A 186 -4.71 -13.02 1.75
N ILE A 187 -5.88 -13.22 1.14
CA ILE A 187 -6.42 -12.30 0.12
C ILE A 187 -7.91 -12.07 0.38
N THR A 188 -8.32 -10.81 0.34
CA THR A 188 -9.72 -10.41 0.34
C THR A 188 -9.98 -9.36 -0.74
N LYS A 189 -11.26 -9.11 -1.06
CA LYS A 189 -11.63 -8.11 -2.04
C LYS A 189 -11.57 -6.71 -1.42
N ALA A 190 -10.66 -5.86 -1.87
CA ALA A 190 -10.68 -4.44 -1.52
C ALA A 190 -11.93 -3.76 -2.11
N ILE A 191 -12.68 -3.08 -1.25
CA ILE A 191 -13.88 -2.30 -1.62
C ILE A 191 -13.54 -0.83 -1.46
N GLY A 192 -13.72 -0.05 -2.53
CA GLY A 192 -13.34 1.35 -2.51
C GLY A 192 -13.44 2.03 -3.87
N CYS A 193 -13.06 3.30 -3.93
CA CYS A 193 -12.96 4.08 -5.15
C CYS A 193 -11.80 3.57 -6.02
N SER A 194 -11.94 3.65 -7.33
CA SER A 194 -10.80 3.42 -8.24
C SER A 194 -9.79 4.56 -8.11
N ILE A 195 -8.50 4.21 -8.11
CA ILE A 195 -7.40 5.17 -8.16
C ILE A 195 -7.53 6.00 -9.44
N LYS A 196 -7.27 7.30 -9.35
CA LYS A 196 -7.31 8.25 -10.46
C LYS A 196 -5.90 8.44 -11.02
N ILE A 197 -5.81 8.26 -12.34
CA ILE A 197 -4.55 8.30 -13.10
C ILE A 197 -4.58 9.51 -14.02
#